data_5d24f0e136c5de3b7ac7f38d19027156
#
_entry.id   5d24f0e136c5de3b7ac7f38d19027156
#
_cell.length_a   1.000
_cell.length_b   1.000
_cell.length_c   1.000
_cell.angle_alpha   90.00
_cell.angle_beta   90.00
_cell.angle_gamma   90.00
#
_symmetry.space_group_name_H-M   'P 1'
#
loop_
_entity.id
_entity.type
_entity.pdbx_description
1 polymer ?
#
loop_
_entity_poly.entity_id
_entity_poly.type
_entity_poly.pdbx_seq_one_letter_code
_entity_poly.pdbx_strand_id
1 'polypeptide(L)'
;MRPKPNEPDFVEALARGLKVISAFSLSHLALSVSEVAAATKLARPTTRRLLLTLESLGYVRVVNGMYMLTPKVLELGTAYI
;
A
#
# COMPACT_ATOMS: atom_id res chain seq x y z
N MET A 1 -6.34 23.76 2.05
CA MET A 1 -7.62 23.24 1.55
C MET A 1 -7.49 21.77 1.19
N ARG A 2 -8.36 20.94 1.74
CA ARG A 2 -8.27 19.48 1.53
C ARG A 2 -9.41 19.02 0.64
N PRO A 3 -9.13 18.45 -0.53
CA PRO A 3 -10.19 17.88 -1.34
C PRO A 3 -10.80 16.66 -0.66
N LYS A 4 -12.09 16.47 -0.85
CA LYS A 4 -12.82 15.30 -0.35
C LYS A 4 -12.76 14.18 -1.38
N PRO A 5 -13.00 12.92 -0.96
CA PRO A 5 -12.80 11.76 -1.85
C PRO A 5 -13.48 11.81 -3.22
N ASN A 6 -14.57 12.54 -3.37
CA ASN A 6 -15.28 12.58 -4.65
C ASN A 6 -14.98 13.84 -5.46
N GLU A 7 -14.04 14.66 -5.01
CA GLU A 7 -13.71 15.91 -5.70
C GLU A 7 -12.60 15.67 -6.72
N PRO A 8 -12.57 16.47 -7.82
CA PRO A 8 -11.59 16.27 -8.90
C PRO A 8 -10.12 16.31 -8.47
N ASP A 9 -9.81 17.11 -7.46
CA ASP A 9 -8.43 17.23 -6.98
C ASP A 9 -7.99 16.10 -6.07
N PHE A 10 -8.90 15.20 -5.71
CA PHE A 10 -8.56 14.06 -4.87
C PHE A 10 -8.06 12.92 -5.76
N VAL A 11 -6.80 12.51 -5.55
CA VAL A 11 -6.19 11.45 -6.33
C VAL A 11 -6.43 10.11 -5.62
N GLU A 12 -7.44 9.39 -6.07
CA GLU A 12 -7.88 8.15 -5.45
C GLU A 12 -6.79 7.08 -5.41
N ALA A 13 -6.02 6.99 -6.50
CA ALA A 13 -4.94 5.99 -6.57
C ALA A 13 -3.89 6.21 -5.48
N LEU A 14 -3.57 7.47 -5.18
CA LEU A 14 -2.62 7.79 -4.12
C LEU A 14 -3.16 7.38 -2.76
N ALA A 15 -4.43 7.70 -2.50
CA ALA A 15 -5.08 7.34 -1.24
C ALA A 15 -5.09 5.82 -1.04
N ARG A 16 -5.40 5.08 -2.10
CA ARG A 16 -5.44 3.62 -2.06
C ARG A 16 -4.06 3.02 -1.85
N GLY A 17 -3.04 3.58 -2.49
CA GLY A 17 -1.65 3.12 -2.31
C GLY A 17 -1.18 3.28 -0.87
N LEU A 18 -1.48 4.41 -0.24
CA LEU A 18 -1.14 4.64 1.16
C LEU A 18 -1.90 3.68 2.07
N LYS A 19 -3.15 3.39 1.74
CA LYS A 19 -3.95 2.43 2.50
C LYS A 19 -3.34 1.04 2.46
N VAL A 20 -2.83 0.62 1.29
CA VAL A 20 -2.17 -0.67 1.13
C VAL A 20 -0.91 -0.75 2.00
N ILE A 21 -0.07 0.27 1.97
CA ILE A 21 1.14 0.30 2.82
C ILE A 21 0.74 0.19 4.28
N SER A 22 -0.30 0.89 4.69
CA SER A 22 -0.77 0.92 6.08
C SER A 22 -1.39 -0.40 6.55
N ALA A 23 -1.65 -1.33 5.64
CA ALA A 23 -2.17 -2.66 6.01
C ALA A 23 -1.11 -3.51 6.71
N PHE A 24 0.17 -3.21 6.51
CA PHE A 24 1.28 -3.95 7.12
C PHE A 24 1.59 -3.39 8.50
N SER A 25 1.99 -4.28 9.41
CA SER A 25 2.32 -3.89 10.79
C SER A 25 3.23 -4.94 11.39
N LEU A 26 3.66 -4.71 12.64
CA LEU A 26 4.49 -5.69 13.34
C LEU A 26 3.79 -7.04 13.53
N SER A 27 2.46 -7.03 13.66
CA SER A 27 1.69 -8.28 13.78
C SER A 27 1.27 -8.84 12.43
N HIS A 28 1.51 -8.12 11.33
CA HIS A 28 1.17 -8.55 9.97
C HIS A 28 2.29 -8.14 9.02
N LEU A 29 3.45 -8.80 9.19
CA LEU A 29 4.64 -8.49 8.40
C LEU A 29 4.55 -8.99 6.97
N ALA A 30 3.87 -10.10 6.75
CA ALA A 30 3.70 -10.69 5.43
C ALA A 30 2.23 -10.94 5.16
N LEU A 31 1.73 -10.47 4.02
CA LEU A 31 0.32 -10.57 3.67
C LEU A 31 0.17 -11.00 2.21
N SER A 32 -0.83 -11.84 1.95
CA SER A 32 -1.21 -12.18 0.57
C SER A 32 -2.05 -11.03 -0.02
N VAL A 33 -2.25 -11.07 -1.34
CA VAL A 33 -3.14 -10.10 -2.01
C VAL A 33 -4.53 -10.11 -1.36
N SER A 34 -5.06 -11.31 -1.10
CA SER A 34 -6.39 -11.46 -0.50
C SER A 34 -6.46 -10.82 0.88
N GLU A 35 -5.42 -11.00 1.68
CA GLU A 35 -5.37 -10.43 3.02
C GLU A 35 -5.28 -8.91 2.98
N VAL A 36 -4.47 -8.36 2.07
CA VAL A 36 -4.38 -6.90 1.91
C VAL A 36 -5.70 -6.34 1.40
N ALA A 37 -6.34 -7.03 0.45
CA ALA A 37 -7.64 -6.60 -0.07
C ALA A 37 -8.69 -6.57 1.04
N ALA A 38 -8.72 -7.59 1.89
CA ALA A 38 -9.65 -7.64 3.01
C ALA A 38 -9.39 -6.51 4.00
N ALA A 39 -8.13 -6.26 4.33
CA ALA A 39 -7.76 -5.22 5.30
C ALA A 39 -8.08 -3.81 4.81
N THR A 40 -7.94 -3.58 3.50
CA THR A 40 -8.17 -2.26 2.90
C THR A 40 -9.57 -2.07 2.36
N LYS A 41 -10.33 -3.16 2.27
CA LYS A 41 -11.69 -3.17 1.66
C LYS A 41 -11.65 -2.76 0.20
N LEU A 42 -10.55 -3.05 -0.48
CA LEU A 42 -10.41 -2.82 -1.91
C LEU A 42 -10.63 -4.13 -2.68
N ALA A 43 -11.05 -4.00 -3.93
CA ALA A 43 -11.17 -5.16 -4.81
C ALA A 43 -9.79 -5.79 -5.03
N ARG A 44 -9.75 -7.13 -5.18
CA ARG A 44 -8.47 -7.84 -5.34
C ARG A 44 -7.68 -7.39 -6.57
N PRO A 45 -8.29 -7.19 -7.74
CA PRO A 45 -7.51 -6.70 -8.89
C PRO A 45 -6.87 -5.34 -8.64
N THR A 46 -7.58 -4.43 -7.98
CA THR A 46 -7.05 -3.11 -7.62
C THR A 46 -5.88 -3.26 -6.65
N THR A 47 -6.08 -4.08 -5.60
CA THR A 47 -5.05 -4.34 -4.61
C THR A 47 -3.79 -4.92 -5.24
N ARG A 48 -3.96 -5.88 -6.15
CA ARG A 48 -2.84 -6.51 -6.84
C ARG A 48 -2.06 -5.47 -7.66
N ARG A 49 -2.76 -4.61 -8.39
CA ARG A 49 -2.09 -3.58 -9.20
C ARG A 49 -1.31 -2.60 -8.34
N LEU A 50 -1.87 -2.22 -7.19
CA LEU A 50 -1.18 -1.33 -6.25
C LEU A 50 0.06 -2.00 -5.67
N LEU A 51 -0.04 -3.27 -5.28
CA LEU A 51 1.10 -4.02 -4.76
C LEU A 51 2.19 -4.19 -5.81
N LEU A 52 1.83 -4.49 -7.06
CA LEU A 52 2.79 -4.59 -8.15
C LEU A 52 3.51 -3.26 -8.41
N THR A 53 2.79 -2.16 -8.30
CA THR A 53 3.38 -0.83 -8.45
C THR A 53 4.37 -0.55 -7.30
N LEU A 54 3.97 -0.87 -6.08
CA LEU A 54 4.85 -0.70 -4.92
C LEU A 54 6.09 -1.58 -5.03
N GLU A 55 5.94 -2.79 -5.55
CA GLU A 55 7.07 -3.68 -5.81
C GLU A 55 8.01 -3.08 -6.84
N SER A 56 7.45 -2.56 -7.93
CA SER A 56 8.24 -1.90 -8.98
C SER A 56 9.04 -0.72 -8.43
N LEU A 57 8.46 0.01 -7.47
CA LEU A 57 9.11 1.15 -6.84
C LEU A 57 10.07 0.75 -5.72
N GLY A 58 10.07 -0.52 -5.32
CA GLY A 58 10.99 -1.02 -4.32
C GLY A 58 10.48 -0.98 -2.88
N TYR A 59 9.21 -0.61 -2.65
CA TYR A 59 8.66 -0.48 -1.31
C TYR A 59 8.13 -1.79 -0.74
N VAL A 60 7.78 -2.74 -1.59
CA VAL A 60 7.41 -4.08 -1.15
C VAL A 60 8.17 -5.12 -1.95
N ARG A 61 8.29 -6.31 -1.40
CA ARG A 61 8.80 -7.48 -2.12
C ARG A 61 7.83 -8.63 -1.90
N VAL A 62 7.88 -9.61 -2.80
CA VAL A 62 7.00 -10.77 -2.73
C VAL A 62 7.83 -12.04 -2.70
N VAL A 63 7.47 -12.95 -1.81
CA VAL A 63 8.09 -14.29 -1.69
C VAL A 63 6.95 -15.29 -1.51
N ASN A 64 6.84 -16.25 -2.44
CA ASN A 64 5.79 -17.27 -2.39
C ASN A 64 4.38 -16.70 -2.22
N GLY A 65 4.09 -15.63 -2.96
CA GLY A 65 2.77 -15.01 -2.93
C GLY A 65 2.49 -14.13 -1.72
N MET A 66 3.45 -13.98 -0.83
CA MET A 66 3.31 -13.13 0.35
C MET A 66 4.11 -11.84 0.15
N TYR A 67 3.46 -10.73 0.36
CA TYR A 67 4.08 -9.40 0.22
C TYR A 67 4.57 -8.90 1.56
N MET A 68 5.68 -8.17 1.54
CA MET A 68 6.30 -7.60 2.73
C MET A 68 6.82 -6.21 2.40
N LEU A 69 6.76 -5.29 3.36
CA LEU A 69 7.42 -3.99 3.20
C LEU A 69 8.93 -4.18 3.17
N THR A 70 9.62 -3.31 2.44
CA THR A 70 11.08 -3.26 2.44
C THR A 70 11.55 -2.09 3.32
N PRO A 71 12.85 -2.06 3.70
CA PRO A 71 13.39 -0.92 4.44
C PRO A 71 13.24 0.42 3.73
N LYS A 72 13.04 0.40 2.40
CA LYS A 72 12.87 1.63 1.63
C LYS A 72 11.70 2.47 2.14
N VAL A 73 10.69 1.83 2.74
CA VAL A 73 9.52 2.54 3.27
C VAL A 73 9.90 3.55 4.34
N LEU A 74 11.02 3.33 5.03
CA LEU A 74 11.51 4.25 6.06
C LEU A 74 11.93 5.60 5.47
N GLU A 75 12.33 5.62 4.20
CA GLU A 75 12.74 6.86 3.53
C GLU A 75 11.58 7.85 3.42
N LEU A 76 10.35 7.36 3.40
CA LEU A 76 9.19 8.22 3.31
C LEU A 76 9.00 9.07 4.56
N GLY A 77 9.51 8.61 5.69
CA GLY A 77 9.34 9.31 6.95
C GLY A 77 10.56 10.10 7.44
N THR A 78 11.69 10.00 6.76
CA THR A 78 12.93 10.60 7.28
C THR A 78 12.88 12.12 7.39
N ALA A 79 12.11 12.77 6.53
CA ALA A 79 11.99 14.23 6.57
C ALA A 79 11.25 14.71 7.82
N TYR A 80 10.46 13.85 8.44
CA TYR A 80 9.71 14.22 9.64
C TYR A 80 10.54 14.04 10.91
N ILE A 81 11.43 13.10 10.90
CA ILE A 81 12.28 12.77 12.04
C ILE A 81 13.45 13.77 12.13
#